data_d65a4df0fa510d4d1a81e3425dc228bf
#
_entry.id   d65a4df0fa510d4d1a81e3425dc228bf
#
_cell.length_a   1.000
_cell.length_b   1.000
_cell.length_c   1.000
_cell.angle_alpha   90.00
_cell.angle_beta   90.00
_cell.angle_gamma   90.00
#
_symmetry.space_group_name_H-M   'P 1'
#
loop_
_entity.id
_entity.type
_entity.pdbx_description
1 polymer ?
#
loop_
_entity_poly.entity_id
_entity_poly.type
_entity_poly.pdbx_seq_one_letter_code
_entity_poly.pdbx_strand_id
1 'polypeptide(L)'
;PTDTLYRAALTFCLDGADVMMYAALKGAENAESLWHALAQSHPSQPSEICGPALSRIDRMFVDGLTRWGRKASANAMRSFRNALAGWHNRMMDLPSQDIIQLADWFTMDGTQWIIGPGHPCWPSQLADLSIRSDWAPPLCLWIKGDPRALTSCAKPVGIVGSRDVTEYGRYVA
;
A
#
# COMPACT_ATOMS: atom_id res chain seq x y z
N PRO A 1 3.39 -8.41 13.12
CA PRO A 1 2.12 -8.88 12.55
C PRO A 1 1.16 -7.72 12.29
N THR A 2 0.94 -6.83 13.26
CA THR A 2 -0.06 -5.74 13.16
C THR A 2 0.26 -4.72 12.06
N ASP A 3 1.52 -4.28 11.90
CA ASP A 3 1.92 -3.35 10.83
C ASP A 3 1.59 -3.91 9.44
N THR A 4 1.74 -5.21 9.23
CA THR A 4 1.39 -5.86 7.95
C THR A 4 -0.11 -5.79 7.65
N LEU A 5 -0.99 -5.91 8.66
CA LEU A 5 -2.42 -5.76 8.48
C LEU A 5 -2.81 -4.31 8.13
N TYR A 6 -2.20 -3.33 8.78
CA TYR A 6 -2.38 -1.92 8.39
C TYR A 6 -1.91 -1.65 6.96
N ARG A 7 -0.81 -2.26 6.53
CA ARG A 7 -0.36 -2.19 5.12
C ARG A 7 -1.37 -2.83 4.17
N ALA A 8 -1.99 -3.94 4.55
CA ALA A 8 -3.06 -4.56 3.77
C ALA A 8 -4.27 -3.63 3.65
N ALA A 9 -4.70 -3.01 4.74
CA ALA A 9 -5.80 -2.03 4.73
C ALA A 9 -5.48 -0.81 3.86
N LEU A 10 -4.27 -0.26 3.95
CA LEU A 10 -3.81 0.82 3.07
C LEU A 10 -3.79 0.36 1.61
N THR A 11 -3.32 -0.86 1.32
CA THR A 11 -3.29 -1.40 -0.04
C THR A 11 -4.70 -1.58 -0.62
N PHE A 12 -5.69 -1.95 0.20
CA PHE A 12 -7.08 -2.03 -0.23
C PHE A 12 -7.61 -0.69 -0.76
N CYS A 13 -7.16 0.42 -0.18
CA CYS A 13 -7.52 1.76 -0.63
C CYS A 13 -6.93 2.13 -2.01
N LEU A 14 -6.12 1.25 -2.63
CA LEU A 14 -5.38 1.51 -3.87
C LEU A 14 -5.89 0.65 -5.04
N ASP A 15 -5.70 1.15 -6.26
CA ASP A 15 -5.91 0.37 -7.50
C ASP A 15 -4.69 -0.45 -7.93
N GLY A 16 -3.57 -0.26 -7.26
CA GLY A 16 -2.28 -0.86 -7.58
C GLY A 16 -1.16 -0.19 -6.77
N ALA A 17 0.08 -0.34 -7.19
CA ALA A 17 1.20 0.34 -6.55
C ALA A 17 1.05 1.86 -6.73
N ASP A 18 1.02 2.61 -5.63
CA ASP A 18 0.74 4.05 -5.59
C ASP A 18 1.91 4.80 -4.97
N VAL A 19 2.51 5.70 -5.75
CA VAL A 19 3.66 6.50 -5.34
C VAL A 19 3.31 7.52 -4.25
N MET A 20 2.07 8.01 -4.20
CA MET A 20 1.62 8.99 -3.19
C MET A 20 1.45 8.30 -1.84
N MET A 21 0.81 7.14 -1.82
CA MET A 21 0.65 6.33 -0.61
C MET A 21 2.01 5.84 -0.09
N TYR A 22 2.89 5.39 -0.99
CA TYR A 22 4.24 4.99 -0.61
C TYR A 22 5.03 6.14 0.01
N ALA A 23 4.95 7.35 -0.57
CA ALA A 23 5.58 8.53 0.00
C ALA A 23 4.99 8.86 1.39
N ALA A 24 3.67 8.89 1.53
CA ALA A 24 3.01 9.16 2.82
C ALA A 24 3.43 8.14 3.89
N LEU A 25 3.48 6.84 3.54
CA LEU A 25 3.94 5.79 4.44
C LEU A 25 5.42 5.94 4.81
N LYS A 26 6.27 6.35 3.87
CA LYS A 26 7.69 6.62 4.14
C LYS A 26 7.91 7.81 5.09
N GLY A 27 6.98 8.75 5.13
CA GLY A 27 7.01 9.88 6.06
C GLY A 27 6.32 9.61 7.40
N ALA A 28 5.46 8.62 7.44
CA ALA A 28 4.82 8.18 8.67
C ALA A 28 5.79 7.45 9.60
N GLU A 29 5.45 7.31 10.85
CA GLU A 29 6.17 6.49 11.83
C GLU A 29 6.05 5.00 11.48
N ASN A 30 4.83 4.56 11.15
CA ASN A 30 4.48 3.20 10.77
C ASN A 30 3.16 3.20 9.98
N ALA A 31 2.71 2.04 9.51
CA ALA A 31 1.48 1.92 8.73
C ALA A 31 0.23 2.21 9.58
N GLU A 32 0.25 1.91 10.86
CA GLU A 32 -0.83 2.22 11.80
C GLU A 32 -1.08 3.72 11.91
N SER A 33 -0.02 4.51 12.10
CA SER A 33 -0.13 5.97 12.23
C SER A 33 -0.68 6.62 10.95
N LEU A 34 -0.32 6.10 9.78
CA LEU A 34 -0.88 6.55 8.50
C LEU A 34 -2.34 6.14 8.35
N TRP A 35 -2.70 4.91 8.71
CA TRP A 35 -4.08 4.42 8.69
C TRP A 35 -5.00 5.29 9.54
N HIS A 36 -4.60 5.56 10.78
CA HIS A 36 -5.38 6.42 11.65
C HIS A 36 -5.48 7.85 11.14
N ALA A 37 -4.41 8.41 10.58
CA ALA A 37 -4.46 9.74 9.96
C ALA A 37 -5.41 9.75 8.76
N LEU A 38 -5.41 8.69 7.94
CA LEU A 38 -6.32 8.54 6.80
C LEU A 38 -7.78 8.46 7.27
N ALA A 39 -8.09 7.62 8.26
CA ALA A 39 -9.45 7.47 8.79
C ALA A 39 -9.97 8.77 9.44
N GLN A 40 -9.13 9.44 10.21
CA GLN A 40 -9.48 10.70 10.87
C GLN A 40 -9.59 11.89 9.90
N SER A 41 -8.92 11.85 8.76
CA SER A 41 -9.00 12.88 7.72
C SER A 41 -10.18 12.72 6.77
N HIS A 42 -11.00 11.68 6.95
CA HIS A 42 -12.19 11.47 6.12
C HIS A 42 -13.19 12.63 6.27
N PRO A 43 -13.78 13.13 5.18
CA PRO A 43 -14.69 14.29 5.20
C PRO A 43 -15.94 14.10 6.07
N SER A 44 -16.32 12.86 6.41
CA SER A 44 -17.43 12.59 7.33
C SER A 44 -17.10 12.84 8.80
N GLN A 45 -15.82 13.02 9.14
CA GLN A 45 -15.40 13.31 10.51
C GLN A 45 -15.71 14.77 10.88
N PRO A 46 -15.97 15.05 12.16
CA PRO A 46 -16.08 16.44 12.65
C PRO A 46 -14.85 17.27 12.27
N SER A 47 -15.06 18.55 11.99
CA SER A 47 -13.99 19.47 11.55
C SER A 47 -12.81 19.56 12.51
N GLU A 48 -13.10 19.43 13.82
CA GLU A 48 -12.11 19.45 14.90
C GLU A 48 -11.15 18.24 14.83
N ILE A 49 -11.58 17.12 14.22
CA ILE A 49 -10.79 15.90 14.01
C ILE A 49 -10.17 15.94 12.62
N CYS A 50 -10.99 16.21 11.60
CA CYS A 50 -10.58 16.15 10.20
C CYS A 50 -9.45 17.15 9.88
N GLY A 51 -9.55 18.41 10.34
CA GLY A 51 -8.56 19.44 10.04
C GLY A 51 -7.15 19.12 10.51
N PRO A 52 -6.93 18.78 11.79
CA PRO A 52 -5.63 18.34 12.28
C PRO A 52 -5.11 17.06 11.60
N ALA A 53 -6.00 16.11 11.29
CA ALA A 53 -5.64 14.87 10.61
C ALA A 53 -5.17 15.11 9.15
N LEU A 54 -5.85 16.01 8.42
CA LEU A 54 -5.43 16.46 7.10
C LEU A 54 -4.04 17.12 7.14
N SER A 55 -3.78 17.94 8.13
CA SER A 55 -2.47 18.59 8.30
C SER A 55 -1.38 17.56 8.65
N ARG A 56 -1.74 16.51 9.38
CA ARG A 56 -0.81 15.43 9.72
C ARG A 56 -0.47 14.57 8.50
N ILE A 57 -1.46 14.17 7.71
CA ILE A 57 -1.22 13.33 6.53
C ILE A 57 -0.47 14.09 5.43
N ASP A 58 -0.70 15.40 5.29
CA ASP A 58 0.10 16.27 4.41
C ASP A 58 1.57 16.31 4.83
N ARG A 59 1.83 16.43 6.13
CA ARG A 59 3.19 16.37 6.67
C ARG A 59 3.86 15.03 6.39
N MET A 60 3.15 13.92 6.65
CA MET A 60 3.67 12.58 6.33
C MET A 60 4.05 12.47 4.86
N PHE A 61 3.24 13.00 3.94
CA PHE A 61 3.56 13.01 2.52
C PHE A 61 4.81 13.84 2.19
N VAL A 62 4.92 15.06 2.71
CA VAL A 62 6.07 15.95 2.48
C VAL A 62 7.37 15.36 3.06
N ASP A 63 7.31 14.86 4.30
CA ASP A 63 8.44 14.23 4.98
C ASP A 63 8.87 12.96 4.23
N GLY A 64 7.90 12.18 3.73
CA GLY A 64 8.17 11.01 2.94
C GLY A 64 8.82 11.30 1.61
N LEU A 65 8.38 12.32 0.89
CA LEU A 65 9.07 12.79 -0.31
C LEU A 65 10.51 13.18 -0.01
N THR A 66 10.73 13.92 1.08
CA THR A 66 12.07 14.34 1.52
C THR A 66 12.97 13.12 1.83
N ARG A 67 12.45 12.16 2.59
CA ARG A 67 13.17 10.90 2.89
C ARG A 67 13.42 10.05 1.65
N TRP A 68 12.61 10.25 0.61
CA TRP A 68 12.78 9.59 -0.68
C TRP A 68 13.73 10.36 -1.63
N GLY A 69 14.29 11.49 -1.17
CA GLY A 69 15.16 12.35 -1.98
C GLY A 69 14.40 13.17 -3.03
N ARG A 70 13.12 13.46 -2.80
CA ARG A 70 12.24 14.19 -3.72
C ARG A 70 11.77 15.49 -3.11
N LYS A 71 11.37 16.43 -3.98
CA LYS A 71 10.84 17.73 -3.55
C LYS A 71 9.31 17.72 -3.58
N ALA A 72 8.70 18.23 -2.52
CA ALA A 72 7.29 18.54 -2.52
C ALA A 72 7.05 19.80 -3.36
N SER A 73 6.32 19.65 -4.46
CA SER A 73 5.87 20.77 -5.30
C SER A 73 4.38 21.01 -5.11
N ALA A 74 3.90 22.19 -5.49
CA ALA A 74 2.46 22.47 -5.47
C ALA A 74 1.65 21.48 -6.32
N ASN A 75 2.24 21.00 -7.43
CA ASN A 75 1.61 19.98 -8.28
C ASN A 75 1.56 18.61 -7.59
N ALA A 76 2.65 18.20 -6.92
CA ALA A 76 2.69 16.96 -6.14
C ALA A 76 1.64 16.98 -5.02
N MET A 77 1.50 18.10 -4.30
CA MET A 77 0.47 18.28 -3.26
C MET A 77 -0.94 18.18 -3.82
N ARG A 78 -1.20 18.75 -5.00
CA ARG A 78 -2.50 18.65 -5.66
C ARG A 78 -2.83 17.22 -6.05
N SER A 79 -1.88 16.53 -6.67
CA SER A 79 -2.03 15.12 -7.03
C SER A 79 -2.25 14.23 -5.79
N PHE A 80 -1.51 14.49 -4.71
CA PHE A 80 -1.70 13.81 -3.44
C PHE A 80 -3.11 14.01 -2.87
N ARG A 81 -3.62 15.24 -2.86
CA ARG A 81 -4.98 15.55 -2.37
C ARG A 81 -6.06 14.87 -3.21
N ASN A 82 -5.87 14.76 -4.53
CA ASN A 82 -6.77 14.02 -5.41
C ASN A 82 -6.73 12.51 -5.10
N ALA A 83 -5.54 11.95 -4.90
CA ALA A 83 -5.38 10.54 -4.51
C ALA A 83 -6.04 10.25 -3.15
N LEU A 84 -5.85 11.15 -2.16
CA LEU A 84 -6.45 11.04 -0.83
C LEU A 84 -7.99 10.92 -0.88
N ALA A 85 -8.65 11.69 -1.74
CA ALA A 85 -10.09 11.59 -1.92
C ALA A 85 -10.51 10.20 -2.45
N GLY A 86 -9.74 9.64 -3.37
CA GLY A 86 -9.95 8.27 -3.87
C GLY A 86 -9.75 7.21 -2.77
N TRP A 87 -8.73 7.36 -1.94
CA TRP A 87 -8.46 6.46 -0.82
C TRP A 87 -9.58 6.50 0.23
N HIS A 88 -10.11 7.69 0.56
CA HIS A 88 -11.24 7.82 1.47
C HIS A 88 -12.48 7.08 0.94
N ASN A 89 -12.79 7.21 -0.35
CA ASN A 89 -13.93 6.51 -0.95
C ASN A 89 -13.77 4.99 -0.83
N ARG A 90 -12.59 4.45 -1.15
CA ARG A 90 -12.34 3.01 -1.08
C ARG A 90 -12.29 2.48 0.35
N MET A 91 -11.82 3.28 1.31
CA MET A 91 -11.85 2.92 2.72
C MET A 91 -13.25 2.58 3.20
N MET A 92 -14.27 3.23 2.66
CA MET A 92 -15.68 2.98 3.02
C MET A 92 -16.21 1.65 2.51
N ASP A 93 -15.54 1.01 1.54
CA ASP A 93 -15.89 -0.32 1.02
C ASP A 93 -15.38 -1.45 1.93
N LEU A 94 -14.53 -1.16 2.91
CA LEU A 94 -14.07 -2.14 3.90
C LEU A 94 -15.23 -2.55 4.82
N PRO A 95 -15.36 -3.84 5.17
CA PRO A 95 -16.42 -4.32 6.05
C PRO A 95 -16.28 -3.83 7.50
N SER A 96 -15.09 -3.36 7.89
CA SER A 96 -14.80 -2.75 9.18
C SER A 96 -13.62 -1.80 9.07
N GLN A 97 -13.49 -0.87 10.02
CA GLN A 97 -12.26 -0.09 10.19
C GLN A 97 -11.37 -0.64 11.32
N ASP A 98 -11.85 -1.63 12.06
CA ASP A 98 -11.07 -2.37 13.05
C ASP A 98 -10.17 -3.37 12.36
N ILE A 99 -8.86 -3.15 12.47
CA ILE A 99 -7.84 -3.95 11.80
C ILE A 99 -7.85 -5.42 12.24
N ILE A 100 -8.28 -5.69 13.47
CA ILE A 100 -8.36 -7.07 13.99
C ILE A 100 -9.50 -7.82 13.30
N GLN A 101 -10.65 -7.17 13.10
CA GLN A 101 -11.78 -7.77 12.37
C GLN A 101 -11.47 -7.95 10.88
N LEU A 102 -10.58 -7.13 10.33
CA LEU A 102 -10.14 -7.26 8.94
C LEU A 102 -9.13 -8.40 8.72
N ALA A 103 -8.50 -8.91 9.78
CA ALA A 103 -7.45 -9.93 9.64
C ALA A 103 -7.97 -11.19 8.94
N ASP A 104 -9.09 -11.73 9.39
CA ASP A 104 -9.69 -12.93 8.81
C ASP A 104 -10.17 -12.66 7.38
N TRP A 105 -10.77 -11.50 7.16
CA TRP A 105 -11.24 -11.09 5.83
C TRP A 105 -10.08 -10.95 4.83
N PHE A 106 -8.97 -10.30 5.22
CA PHE A 106 -7.78 -10.15 4.37
C PHE A 106 -7.07 -11.47 4.09
N THR A 107 -7.12 -12.42 5.03
CA THR A 107 -6.47 -13.72 4.89
C THR A 107 -7.40 -14.80 4.34
N MET A 108 -8.65 -14.45 4.02
CA MET A 108 -9.68 -15.40 3.60
C MET A 108 -9.75 -16.59 4.58
N ASP A 109 -10.02 -16.28 5.85
CA ASP A 109 -10.08 -17.25 6.96
C ASP A 109 -8.80 -18.11 7.09
N GLY A 110 -7.65 -17.48 6.89
CA GLY A 110 -6.34 -18.13 7.05
C GLY A 110 -5.88 -18.97 5.84
N THR A 111 -6.60 -18.91 4.71
CA THR A 111 -6.18 -19.61 3.48
C THR A 111 -5.09 -18.89 2.69
N GLN A 112 -4.87 -17.61 3.01
CA GLN A 112 -3.85 -16.77 2.41
C GLN A 112 -2.94 -16.16 3.47
N TRP A 113 -1.71 -15.85 3.08
CA TRP A 113 -0.72 -15.18 3.91
C TRP A 113 -0.58 -13.74 3.45
N ILE A 114 -0.34 -12.84 4.42
CA ILE A 114 0.05 -11.48 4.12
C ILE A 114 1.44 -11.26 4.68
N ILE A 115 2.36 -10.82 3.83
CA ILE A 115 3.71 -10.44 4.24
C ILE A 115 3.99 -9.00 3.85
N GLY A 116 4.80 -8.34 4.66
CA GLY A 116 5.26 -6.97 4.41
C GLY A 116 6.79 -6.87 4.47
N PRO A 117 7.35 -5.69 4.23
CA PRO A 117 8.76 -5.42 4.44
C PRO A 117 9.21 -5.84 5.86
N GLY A 118 10.35 -6.50 5.94
CA GLY A 118 10.85 -7.07 7.20
C GLY A 118 10.45 -8.52 7.47
N HIS A 119 9.50 -9.09 6.72
CA HIS A 119 9.24 -10.53 6.79
C HIS A 119 10.39 -11.31 6.15
N PRO A 120 10.85 -12.46 6.74
CA PRO A 120 11.97 -13.24 6.20
C PRO A 120 11.82 -13.67 4.73
N CYS A 121 10.58 -13.86 4.28
CA CYS A 121 10.27 -14.22 2.89
C CYS A 121 9.95 -13.00 2.00
N TRP A 122 10.17 -11.77 2.46
CA TRP A 122 9.96 -10.58 1.64
C TRP A 122 11.03 -10.49 0.57
N PRO A 123 10.66 -10.40 -0.73
CA PRO A 123 11.64 -10.25 -1.82
C PRO A 123 12.31 -8.88 -1.73
N SER A 124 13.61 -8.85 -1.40
CA SER A 124 14.36 -7.58 -1.24
C SER A 124 14.44 -6.77 -2.53
N GLN A 125 14.38 -7.43 -3.68
CA GLN A 125 14.38 -6.83 -5.02
C GLN A 125 13.21 -5.86 -5.27
N LEU A 126 12.11 -6.00 -4.52
CA LEU A 126 10.97 -5.07 -4.62
C LEU A 126 11.35 -3.64 -4.23
N ALA A 127 12.41 -3.46 -3.44
CA ALA A 127 12.93 -2.12 -3.11
C ALA A 127 13.40 -1.35 -4.34
N ASP A 128 13.88 -2.04 -5.37
CA ASP A 128 14.38 -1.43 -6.61
C ASP A 128 13.28 -0.69 -7.38
N LEU A 129 12.00 -1.05 -7.17
CA LEU A 129 10.87 -0.33 -7.76
C LEU A 129 10.78 1.13 -7.28
N SER A 130 11.37 1.45 -6.12
CA SER A 130 11.39 2.82 -5.61
C SER A 130 12.49 3.71 -6.20
N ILE A 131 13.39 3.17 -7.03
CA ILE A 131 14.45 3.93 -7.70
C ILE A 131 13.84 4.92 -8.70
N ARG A 132 12.82 4.50 -9.42
CA ARG A 132 12.10 5.35 -10.38
C ARG A 132 11.10 6.26 -9.67
N SER A 133 10.87 7.44 -10.27
CA SER A 133 9.98 8.45 -9.67
C SER A 133 8.49 8.15 -9.82
N ASP A 134 8.15 7.35 -10.78
CA ASP A 134 6.79 7.00 -11.20
C ASP A 134 6.36 5.60 -10.69
N TRP A 135 7.24 4.91 -9.96
CA TRP A 135 7.00 3.57 -9.46
C TRP A 135 7.15 3.52 -7.95
N ALA A 136 6.39 2.62 -7.32
CA ALA A 136 6.49 2.33 -5.90
C ALA A 136 6.43 0.82 -5.67
N PRO A 137 7.16 0.30 -4.67
CA PRO A 137 6.99 -1.08 -4.26
C PRO A 137 5.60 -1.29 -3.64
N PRO A 138 5.06 -2.53 -3.69
CA PRO A 138 3.84 -2.86 -2.98
C PRO A 138 4.04 -2.69 -1.48
N LEU A 139 2.98 -2.31 -0.77
CA LEU A 139 3.05 -2.14 0.70
C LEU A 139 3.05 -3.48 1.42
N CYS A 140 2.40 -4.49 0.84
CA CYS A 140 2.37 -5.89 1.29
C CYS A 140 2.11 -6.80 0.08
N LEU A 141 2.24 -8.11 0.29
CA LEU A 141 1.91 -9.14 -0.69
C LEU A 141 0.94 -10.15 -0.06
N TRP A 142 -0.08 -10.53 -0.83
CA TRP A 142 -0.93 -11.69 -0.53
C TRP A 142 -0.35 -12.92 -1.21
N ILE A 143 -0.20 -13.99 -0.44
CA ILE A 143 0.45 -15.22 -0.88
C ILE A 143 -0.49 -16.39 -0.61
N LYS A 144 -0.58 -17.28 -1.57
CA LYS A 144 -1.22 -18.58 -1.40
C LYS A 144 -0.19 -19.69 -1.54
N GLY A 145 -0.10 -20.57 -0.55
CA GLY A 145 0.89 -21.63 -0.51
C GLY A 145 2.04 -21.34 0.46
N ASP A 146 3.24 -21.90 0.19
CA ASP A 146 4.41 -21.72 1.06
C ASP A 146 5.14 -20.41 0.75
N PRO A 147 5.17 -19.43 1.68
CA PRO A 147 5.86 -18.16 1.47
C PRO A 147 7.37 -18.31 1.22
N ARG A 148 7.98 -19.42 1.62
CA ARG A 148 9.42 -19.71 1.37
C ARG A 148 9.72 -19.89 -0.13
N ALA A 149 8.71 -20.22 -0.93
CA ALA A 149 8.87 -20.33 -2.39
C ALA A 149 9.33 -19.01 -3.03
N LEU A 150 8.95 -17.85 -2.46
CA LEU A 150 9.36 -16.52 -2.97
C LEU A 150 10.88 -16.28 -2.91
N THR A 151 11.54 -16.87 -1.92
CA THR A 151 12.99 -16.67 -1.70
C THR A 151 13.82 -17.88 -2.03
N SER A 152 13.20 -19.01 -2.39
CA SER A 152 13.90 -20.26 -2.73
C SER A 152 14.61 -20.23 -4.09
N CYS A 153 14.19 -19.34 -4.99
CA CYS A 153 14.77 -19.22 -6.33
C CYS A 153 15.80 -18.08 -6.38
N ALA A 154 17.07 -18.46 -6.56
CA ALA A 154 18.17 -17.48 -6.63
C ALA A 154 18.13 -16.62 -7.92
N LYS A 155 17.47 -17.10 -8.98
CA LYS A 155 17.34 -16.42 -10.27
C LYS A 155 15.90 -16.55 -10.76
N PRO A 156 14.96 -15.75 -10.20
CA PRO A 156 13.57 -15.81 -10.61
C PRO A 156 13.38 -15.32 -12.04
N VAL A 157 12.46 -15.97 -12.76
CA VAL A 157 12.01 -15.53 -14.09
C VAL A 157 10.63 -14.89 -13.93
N GLY A 158 10.48 -13.65 -14.41
CA GLY A 158 9.20 -12.95 -14.46
C GLY A 158 8.41 -13.38 -15.68
N ILE A 159 7.19 -13.90 -15.47
CA ILE A 159 6.23 -14.15 -16.55
C ILE A 159 5.23 -13.00 -16.54
N VAL A 160 5.13 -12.27 -17.64
CA VAL A 160 4.22 -11.13 -17.78
C VAL A 160 3.27 -11.35 -18.94
N GLY A 161 2.04 -10.89 -18.80
CA GLY A 161 1.04 -11.03 -19.82
C GLY A 161 -0.10 -10.03 -19.69
N SER A 162 -0.98 -9.99 -20.69
CA SER A 162 -2.21 -9.20 -20.69
C SER A 162 -3.25 -9.84 -19.75
N ARG A 163 -4.17 -9.03 -19.22
CA ARG A 163 -5.37 -9.51 -18.51
C ARG A 163 -6.29 -10.30 -19.43
N ASP A 164 -6.34 -9.91 -20.72
CA ASP A 164 -7.03 -10.64 -21.77
C ASP A 164 -6.04 -11.57 -22.46
N VAL A 165 -6.06 -12.83 -22.05
CA VAL A 165 -5.15 -13.86 -22.55
C VAL A 165 -5.68 -14.40 -23.88
N THR A 166 -4.87 -14.30 -24.95
CA THR A 166 -5.15 -14.96 -26.24
C THR A 166 -4.92 -16.48 -26.09
N GLU A 167 -5.53 -17.30 -26.98
CA GLU A 167 -5.28 -18.75 -27.01
C GLU A 167 -3.79 -19.09 -27.17
N TYR A 168 -3.07 -18.33 -27.97
CA TYR A 168 -1.62 -18.46 -28.11
C TYR A 168 -0.89 -18.18 -26.78
N GLY A 169 -1.29 -17.11 -26.08
CA GLY A 169 -0.69 -16.79 -24.76
C GLY A 169 -0.92 -17.89 -23.73
N ARG A 170 -2.07 -18.58 -23.75
CA ARG A 170 -2.34 -19.74 -22.88
C ARG A 170 -1.48 -20.95 -23.20
N TYR A 171 -1.12 -21.11 -24.48
CA TYR A 171 -0.30 -22.24 -24.91
C TYR A 171 1.19 -22.05 -24.58
N VAL A 172 1.66 -20.78 -24.53
CA VAL A 172 3.09 -20.46 -24.36
C VAL A 172 3.46 -20.23 -22.89
N ALA A 173 2.51 -19.85 -22.01
CA ALA A 173 2.73 -19.62 -20.58
C ALA A 173 2.53 -20.89 -19.77
#